data_002fe1878602ad147f60df1373f1a450
#
_entry.id   002fe1878602ad147f60df1373f1a450
#
_cell.length_a   1.000
_cell.length_b   1.000
_cell.length_c   1.000
_cell.angle_alpha   90.00
_cell.angle_beta   90.00
_cell.angle_gamma   90.00
#
_symmetry.space_group_name_H-M   'P 1'
#
loop_
_entity.id
_entity.type
_entity.pdbx_description
1 polymer ?
#
loop_
_entity_poly.entity_id
_entity_poly.type
_entity_poly.pdbx_seq_one_letter_code
_entity_poly.pdbx_strand_id
1 'polypeptide(L)'
;AGDFTSPEQMIPPQGLPVPWEACITMNEHWGYCAKDTNYKSAKLIIRTLVECVSKGGNMILNVGPNARGQFPKESIQVLNEIREWMKLNKASIYSCTKCELEKPEWGRYTQKGNKIYAHILDESIFDIPVKIRKERIQDIRRLSDHSQIKIQTPWNAESFPDYTFIHIDSNSHHCPDPIDTVIEITLKD
;
A
#
# COMPACT_ATOMS: atom_id res chain seq x y z
N ALA A 1 1.76 -21.62 -23.25
CA ALA A 1 1.89 -20.32 -22.61
C ALA A 1 0.84 -20.23 -21.51
N GLY A 2 1.19 -19.71 -20.34
CA GLY A 2 0.25 -19.52 -19.24
C GLY A 2 -0.53 -18.21 -19.40
N ASP A 3 -1.60 -18.06 -18.61
CA ASP A 3 -2.48 -16.88 -18.64
C ASP A 3 -1.89 -15.69 -17.86
N PHE A 4 -0.93 -15.92 -16.96
CA PHE A 4 -0.22 -14.92 -16.17
C PHE A 4 1.19 -15.36 -15.81
N THR A 5 2.00 -14.44 -15.33
CA THR A 5 3.38 -14.68 -14.87
C THR A 5 3.44 -14.61 -13.36
N SER A 6 4.17 -15.54 -12.73
CA SER A 6 4.33 -15.62 -11.28
C SER A 6 5.79 -15.45 -10.85
N PRO A 7 6.29 -14.21 -10.68
CA PRO A 7 7.61 -13.96 -10.10
C PRO A 7 7.70 -14.49 -8.67
N GLU A 8 8.80 -15.21 -8.39
CA GLU A 8 9.01 -15.84 -7.09
C GLU A 8 9.95 -15.01 -6.24
N GLN A 9 9.55 -14.63 -5.02
CA GLN A 9 10.30 -13.82 -4.05
C GLN A 9 10.82 -12.48 -4.61
N MET A 10 10.20 -11.98 -5.69
CA MET A 10 10.63 -10.79 -6.39
C MET A 10 9.43 -10.00 -6.91
N ILE A 11 9.50 -8.68 -6.79
CA ILE A 11 8.54 -7.77 -7.43
C ILE A 11 9.24 -7.13 -8.63
N PRO A 12 8.69 -7.24 -9.83
CA PRO A 12 9.27 -6.59 -11.02
C PRO A 12 9.40 -5.07 -10.78
N PRO A 13 10.55 -4.44 -11.12
CA PRO A 13 10.82 -3.03 -10.80
C PRO A 13 9.75 -2.05 -11.26
N GLN A 14 9.13 -2.30 -12.43
CA GLN A 14 8.07 -1.45 -13.00
C GLN A 14 6.76 -2.20 -13.25
N GLY A 15 6.59 -3.40 -12.67
CA GLY A 15 5.53 -4.34 -13.04
C GLY A 15 5.83 -5.03 -14.37
N LEU A 16 4.85 -5.74 -14.91
CA LEU A 16 4.95 -6.43 -16.20
C LEU A 16 3.81 -5.99 -17.12
N PRO A 17 4.01 -6.08 -18.45
CA PRO A 17 2.97 -5.73 -19.44
C PRO A 17 1.87 -6.80 -19.56
N VAL A 18 2.00 -7.89 -18.84
CA VAL A 18 1.04 -9.02 -18.77
C VAL A 18 0.54 -9.17 -17.35
N PRO A 19 -0.61 -9.82 -17.10
CA PRO A 19 -1.04 -10.13 -15.74
C PRO A 19 0.04 -10.90 -14.97
N TRP A 20 0.25 -10.53 -13.71
CA TRP A 20 1.28 -11.15 -12.88
C TRP A 20 0.88 -11.19 -11.40
N GLU A 21 1.52 -12.10 -10.68
CA GLU A 21 1.27 -12.34 -9.27
C GLU A 21 2.56 -12.75 -8.58
N ALA A 22 3.05 -11.94 -7.65
CA ALA A 22 4.24 -12.28 -6.89
C ALA A 22 3.95 -13.35 -5.84
N CYS A 23 4.72 -14.43 -5.84
CA CYS A 23 4.67 -15.46 -4.79
C CYS A 23 5.70 -15.13 -3.71
N ILE A 24 5.23 -14.82 -2.48
CA ILE A 24 6.05 -14.39 -1.34
C ILE A 24 5.82 -15.33 -0.17
N THR A 25 6.90 -15.76 0.50
CA THR A 25 6.82 -16.54 1.74
C THR A 25 6.73 -15.63 2.97
N MET A 26 6.11 -16.10 4.06
CA MET A 26 6.12 -15.38 5.34
C MET A 26 7.47 -15.43 6.04
N ASN A 27 8.26 -16.46 5.78
CA ASN A 27 9.62 -16.67 6.29
C ASN A 27 10.57 -17.02 5.13
N GLU A 28 11.66 -17.70 5.37
CA GLU A 28 12.66 -18.05 4.35
C GLU A 28 12.34 -19.35 3.59
N HIS A 29 11.30 -20.09 4.01
CA HIS A 29 10.97 -21.41 3.45
C HIS A 29 9.54 -21.46 2.90
N TRP A 30 9.34 -22.20 1.82
CA TRP A 30 8.02 -22.48 1.26
C TRP A 30 7.19 -23.42 2.13
N GLY A 31 7.83 -24.48 2.62
CA GLY A 31 7.24 -25.44 3.55
C GLY A 31 7.55 -25.11 5.00
N TYR A 32 7.01 -25.90 5.92
CA TYR A 32 7.30 -25.78 7.34
C TYR A 32 8.78 -26.12 7.63
N CYS A 33 9.45 -25.24 8.34
CA CYS A 33 10.80 -25.45 8.86
C CYS A 33 10.84 -25.04 10.34
N ALA A 34 10.97 -26.01 11.25
CA ALA A 34 10.96 -25.75 12.69
C ALA A 34 12.13 -24.88 13.19
N LYS A 35 13.23 -24.78 12.43
CA LYS A 35 14.39 -23.98 12.74
C LYS A 35 14.30 -22.55 12.20
N ASP A 36 13.37 -22.29 11.28
CA ASP A 36 13.18 -20.96 10.70
C ASP A 36 12.30 -20.11 11.62
N THR A 37 12.91 -19.15 12.27
CA THR A 37 12.25 -18.17 13.15
C THR A 37 12.23 -16.77 12.55
N ASN A 38 12.72 -16.61 11.29
CA ASN A 38 12.84 -15.31 10.63
C ASN A 38 11.58 -14.96 9.85
N TYR A 39 10.52 -14.58 10.57
CA TYR A 39 9.25 -14.18 9.97
C TYR A 39 9.27 -12.71 9.55
N LYS A 40 8.75 -12.43 8.35
CA LYS A 40 8.49 -11.07 7.87
C LYS A 40 7.43 -10.41 8.76
N SER A 41 7.62 -9.14 9.11
CA SER A 41 6.63 -8.39 9.85
C SER A 41 5.38 -8.10 8.98
N ALA A 42 4.22 -7.88 9.63
CA ALA A 42 3.01 -7.43 8.94
C ALA A 42 3.26 -6.15 8.14
N LYS A 43 4.04 -5.20 8.68
CA LYS A 43 4.45 -3.98 7.98
C LYS A 43 5.16 -4.28 6.67
N LEU A 44 6.14 -5.18 6.66
CA LEU A 44 6.86 -5.56 5.44
C LEU A 44 5.93 -6.21 4.43
N ILE A 45 5.05 -7.11 4.87
CA ILE A 45 4.12 -7.84 3.98
C ILE A 45 3.08 -6.88 3.38
N ILE A 46 2.49 -5.99 4.18
CA ILE A 46 1.52 -5.00 3.70
C ILE A 46 2.19 -4.07 2.68
N ARG A 47 3.38 -3.55 2.97
CA ARG A 47 4.14 -2.70 2.04
C ARG A 47 4.51 -3.43 0.75
N THR A 48 4.81 -4.73 0.84
CA THR A 48 5.03 -5.60 -0.33
C THR A 48 3.76 -5.75 -1.17
N LEU A 49 2.60 -5.94 -0.53
CA LEU A 49 1.29 -6.00 -1.19
C LEU A 49 0.97 -4.68 -1.90
N VAL A 50 1.14 -3.55 -1.24
CA VAL A 50 0.97 -2.21 -1.81
C VAL A 50 1.90 -2.01 -3.01
N GLU A 51 3.15 -2.44 -2.92
CA GLU A 51 4.11 -2.40 -4.03
C GLU A 51 3.62 -3.22 -5.23
N CYS A 52 3.11 -4.43 -5.02
CA CYS A 52 2.55 -5.27 -6.09
C CYS A 52 1.37 -4.57 -6.78
N VAL A 53 0.38 -4.11 -6.01
CA VAL A 53 -0.84 -3.49 -6.54
C VAL A 53 -0.53 -2.17 -7.27
N SER A 54 0.37 -1.34 -6.72
CA SER A 54 0.80 -0.08 -7.33
C SER A 54 1.47 -0.26 -8.69
N LYS A 55 1.93 -1.47 -9.00
CA LYS A 55 2.54 -1.87 -10.27
C LYS A 55 1.63 -2.71 -11.15
N GLY A 56 0.35 -2.84 -10.77
CA GLY A 56 -0.66 -3.58 -11.52
C GLY A 56 -0.57 -5.09 -11.38
N GLY A 57 0.04 -5.59 -10.27
CA GLY A 57 0.15 -7.01 -9.97
C GLY A 57 -0.65 -7.43 -8.76
N ASN A 58 -0.68 -8.73 -8.52
CA ASN A 58 -1.23 -9.39 -7.34
C ASN A 58 -0.12 -9.98 -6.47
N MET A 59 -0.49 -10.48 -5.29
CA MET A 59 0.42 -11.17 -4.39
C MET A 59 -0.24 -12.42 -3.80
N ILE A 60 0.48 -13.53 -3.85
CA ILE A 60 0.20 -14.72 -3.03
C ILE A 60 1.16 -14.69 -1.84
N LEU A 61 0.61 -14.79 -0.64
CA LEU A 61 1.37 -14.96 0.59
C LEU A 61 1.35 -16.41 1.03
N ASN A 62 2.49 -17.08 0.97
CA ASN A 62 2.63 -18.47 1.35
C ASN A 62 2.81 -18.63 2.85
N VAL A 63 2.15 -19.64 3.41
CA VAL A 63 2.33 -20.10 4.80
C VAL A 63 2.61 -21.59 4.78
N GLY A 64 3.68 -22.04 5.45
CA GLY A 64 4.04 -23.46 5.58
C GLY A 64 3.37 -24.09 6.82
N PRO A 65 2.28 -24.91 6.68
CA PRO A 65 1.68 -25.60 7.81
C PRO A 65 2.59 -26.73 8.31
N ASN A 66 2.54 -26.99 9.62
CA ASN A 66 3.25 -28.12 10.23
C ASN A 66 2.67 -29.47 9.81
N ALA A 67 3.28 -30.57 10.25
CA ALA A 67 2.85 -31.93 9.90
C ALA A 67 1.41 -32.30 10.36
N ARG A 68 0.80 -31.48 11.24
CA ARG A 68 -0.59 -31.64 11.68
C ARG A 68 -1.56 -30.75 10.87
N GLY A 69 -1.08 -30.07 9.84
CA GLY A 69 -1.86 -29.12 9.05
C GLY A 69 -2.14 -27.78 9.76
N GLN A 70 -1.45 -27.47 10.82
CA GLN A 70 -1.65 -26.25 11.61
C GLN A 70 -0.66 -25.17 11.19
N PHE A 71 -1.09 -23.92 11.11
CA PHE A 71 -0.20 -22.80 10.89
C PHE A 71 0.63 -22.50 12.16
N PRO A 72 1.92 -22.15 12.01
CA PRO A 72 2.74 -21.68 13.11
C PRO A 72 2.10 -20.46 13.80
N LYS A 73 2.29 -20.34 15.11
CA LYS A 73 1.72 -19.22 15.91
C LYS A 73 2.22 -17.86 15.42
N GLU A 74 3.45 -17.79 14.97
CA GLU A 74 4.07 -16.60 14.39
C GLU A 74 3.33 -16.16 13.11
N SER A 75 3.01 -17.11 12.23
CA SER A 75 2.22 -16.85 11.03
C SER A 75 0.81 -16.34 11.38
N ILE A 76 0.16 -16.95 12.37
CA ILE A 76 -1.18 -16.53 12.82
C ILE A 76 -1.14 -15.11 13.36
N GLN A 77 -0.11 -14.76 14.15
CA GLN A 77 0.06 -13.40 14.68
C GLN A 77 0.18 -12.38 13.54
N VAL A 78 1.09 -12.60 12.61
CA VAL A 78 1.31 -11.70 11.46
C VAL A 78 0.04 -11.58 10.60
N LEU A 79 -0.66 -12.69 10.33
CA LEU A 79 -1.93 -12.67 9.59
C LEU A 79 -3.03 -11.87 10.32
N ASN A 80 -3.06 -11.92 11.66
CA ASN A 80 -4.00 -11.11 12.43
C ASN A 80 -3.68 -9.61 12.32
N GLU A 81 -2.42 -9.21 12.38
CA GLU A 81 -2.00 -7.81 12.19
C GLU A 81 -2.37 -7.32 10.77
N ILE A 82 -2.11 -8.14 9.74
CA ILE A 82 -2.52 -7.84 8.36
C ILE A 82 -4.05 -7.69 8.27
N ARG A 83 -4.80 -8.57 8.91
CA ARG A 83 -6.27 -8.52 8.95
C ARG A 83 -6.78 -7.21 9.54
N GLU A 84 -6.19 -6.72 10.64
CA GLU A 84 -6.63 -5.46 11.25
C GLU A 84 -6.38 -4.27 10.31
N TRP A 85 -5.22 -4.19 9.65
CA TRP A 85 -4.97 -3.16 8.65
C TRP A 85 -5.93 -3.28 7.45
N MET A 86 -6.14 -4.48 6.92
CA MET A 86 -7.04 -4.73 5.79
C MET A 86 -8.50 -4.38 6.09
N LYS A 87 -8.99 -4.53 7.33
CA LYS A 87 -10.35 -4.12 7.70
C LYS A 87 -10.61 -2.65 7.38
N LEU A 88 -9.62 -1.81 7.58
CA LEU A 88 -9.73 -0.36 7.41
C LEU A 88 -9.35 0.09 6.00
N ASN A 89 -8.39 -0.58 5.36
CA ASN A 89 -7.73 -0.09 4.15
C ASN A 89 -7.95 -0.95 2.90
N LYS A 90 -8.72 -2.05 2.94
CA LYS A 90 -8.91 -2.98 1.82
C LYS A 90 -9.40 -2.33 0.51
N ALA A 91 -10.08 -1.18 0.58
CA ALA A 91 -10.57 -0.47 -0.60
C ALA A 91 -9.42 0.04 -1.48
N SER A 92 -8.25 0.31 -0.88
CA SER A 92 -7.04 0.73 -1.59
C SER A 92 -6.28 -0.43 -2.26
N ILE A 93 -6.72 -1.67 -2.01
CA ILE A 93 -6.08 -2.89 -2.51
C ILE A 93 -6.99 -3.63 -3.49
N TYR A 94 -8.20 -4.00 -3.05
CA TYR A 94 -9.08 -4.85 -3.86
C TYR A 94 -9.65 -4.11 -5.07
N SER A 95 -9.44 -4.72 -6.25
CA SER A 95 -9.84 -4.17 -7.56
C SER A 95 -9.13 -2.87 -7.90
N CYS A 96 -8.02 -2.56 -7.24
CA CYS A 96 -7.14 -1.47 -7.61
C CYS A 96 -6.10 -1.95 -8.63
N THR A 97 -5.53 -0.99 -9.33
CA THR A 97 -4.47 -1.19 -10.32
C THR A 97 -3.43 -0.07 -10.21
N LYS A 98 -2.46 -0.10 -11.10
CA LYS A 98 -1.46 0.94 -11.26
C LYS A 98 -2.14 2.30 -11.50
N CYS A 99 -1.68 3.32 -10.78
CA CYS A 99 -2.09 4.70 -10.99
C CYS A 99 -1.33 5.32 -12.17
N GLU A 100 -1.95 6.29 -12.86
CA GLU A 100 -1.30 7.07 -13.92
C GLU A 100 -0.28 8.08 -13.37
N LEU A 101 -0.38 8.43 -12.10
CA LEU A 101 0.59 9.32 -11.45
C LEU A 101 1.94 8.63 -11.30
N GLU A 102 3.01 9.41 -11.45
CA GLU A 102 4.35 8.96 -11.15
C GLU A 102 4.49 8.57 -9.67
N LYS A 103 5.32 7.55 -9.41
CA LYS A 103 5.64 7.12 -8.05
C LYS A 103 6.22 8.28 -7.25
N PRO A 104 5.63 8.64 -6.09
CA PRO A 104 6.18 9.67 -5.22
C PRO A 104 7.32 9.10 -4.34
N GLU A 105 8.21 9.99 -3.88
CA GLU A 105 9.29 9.61 -2.98
C GLU A 105 8.78 9.10 -1.62
N TRP A 106 7.67 9.67 -1.12
CA TRP A 106 7.09 9.34 0.17
C TRP A 106 6.23 8.06 0.20
N GLY A 107 5.98 7.40 -0.95
CA GLY A 107 5.11 6.21 -0.93
C GLY A 107 4.75 5.64 -2.28
N ARG A 108 3.46 5.30 -2.43
CA ARG A 108 2.87 4.67 -3.62
C ARG A 108 1.47 5.20 -3.89
N TYR A 109 1.02 5.00 -5.14
CA TYR A 109 -0.37 5.19 -5.51
C TYR A 109 -0.98 3.88 -6.00
N THR A 110 -2.21 3.60 -5.60
CA THR A 110 -3.10 2.64 -6.26
C THR A 110 -4.35 3.36 -6.74
N GLN A 111 -5.06 2.83 -7.73
CA GLN A 111 -6.21 3.51 -8.33
C GLN A 111 -7.35 2.55 -8.62
N LYS A 112 -8.58 3.02 -8.41
CA LYS A 112 -9.81 2.34 -8.80
C LYS A 112 -10.81 3.35 -9.34
N GLY A 113 -11.01 3.35 -10.66
CA GLY A 113 -11.84 4.36 -11.33
C GLY A 113 -11.33 5.77 -11.06
N ASN A 114 -12.21 6.67 -10.59
CA ASN A 114 -11.88 8.05 -10.24
C ASN A 114 -11.29 8.21 -8.82
N LYS A 115 -11.01 7.12 -8.10
CA LYS A 115 -10.39 7.15 -6.77
C LYS A 115 -8.93 6.78 -6.85
N ILE A 116 -8.08 7.65 -6.33
CA ILE A 116 -6.65 7.43 -6.13
C ILE A 116 -6.41 7.24 -4.63
N TYR A 117 -5.67 6.21 -4.29
CA TYR A 117 -5.25 5.96 -2.91
C TYR A 117 -3.75 6.26 -2.79
N ALA A 118 -3.42 7.24 -1.97
CA ALA A 118 -2.05 7.61 -1.64
C ALA A 118 -1.62 6.84 -0.38
N HIS A 119 -0.68 5.92 -0.57
CA HIS A 119 -0.08 5.12 0.49
C HIS A 119 1.17 5.82 1.01
N ILE A 120 1.12 6.32 2.23
CA ILE A 120 2.22 7.08 2.85
C ILE A 120 3.08 6.11 3.64
N LEU A 121 4.26 5.82 3.11
CA LEU A 121 5.20 4.85 3.65
C LEU A 121 6.36 5.51 4.41
N ASP A 122 6.54 6.81 4.25
CA ASP A 122 7.49 7.63 5.02
C ASP A 122 6.79 8.21 6.25
N GLU A 123 7.18 7.73 7.42
CA GLU A 123 6.57 8.10 8.70
C GLU A 123 6.94 9.51 9.17
N SER A 124 7.94 10.14 8.55
CA SER A 124 8.47 11.45 8.93
C SER A 124 7.83 12.63 8.18
N ILE A 125 7.01 12.35 7.16
CA ILE A 125 6.42 13.37 6.29
C ILE A 125 4.97 13.65 6.69
N PHE A 126 4.64 14.94 6.86
CA PHE A 126 3.29 15.40 7.21
C PHE A 126 2.62 16.20 6.10
N ASP A 127 3.41 16.88 5.27
CA ASP A 127 2.94 17.63 4.12
C ASP A 127 3.40 16.93 2.85
N ILE A 128 2.46 16.32 2.14
CA ILE A 128 2.76 15.57 0.93
C ILE A 128 2.34 16.33 -0.32
N PRO A 129 3.23 16.51 -1.29
CA PRO A 129 2.88 17.01 -2.61
C PRO A 129 2.26 15.88 -3.42
N VAL A 130 1.06 16.11 -3.94
CA VAL A 130 0.38 15.21 -4.86
C VAL A 130 0.26 15.90 -6.21
N LYS A 131 0.75 15.28 -7.28
CA LYS A 131 0.74 15.86 -8.65
C LYS A 131 -0.66 15.79 -9.26
N ILE A 132 -1.61 16.45 -8.62
CA ILE A 132 -3.00 16.62 -9.04
C ILE A 132 -3.38 18.07 -8.79
N ARG A 133 -3.95 18.73 -9.80
CA ARG A 133 -4.49 20.09 -9.62
C ARG A 133 -5.69 20.07 -8.68
N LYS A 134 -5.76 21.03 -7.77
CA LYS A 134 -6.83 21.15 -6.76
C LYS A 134 -8.23 21.16 -7.38
N GLU A 135 -8.39 21.76 -8.55
CA GLU A 135 -9.67 21.88 -9.25
C GLU A 135 -10.22 20.51 -9.70
N ARG A 136 -9.34 19.53 -9.91
CA ARG A 136 -9.72 18.15 -10.27
C ARG A 136 -10.14 17.31 -9.07
N ILE A 137 -9.88 17.76 -7.86
CA ILE A 137 -10.18 17.02 -6.64
C ILE A 137 -11.61 17.34 -6.22
N GLN A 138 -12.41 16.31 -5.99
CA GLN A 138 -13.75 16.40 -5.44
C GLN A 138 -13.70 16.29 -3.92
N ASP A 139 -12.90 15.33 -3.39
CA ASP A 139 -12.84 15.04 -1.96
C ASP A 139 -11.49 14.39 -1.60
N ILE A 140 -11.03 14.64 -0.37
CA ILE A 140 -9.84 14.01 0.20
C ILE A 140 -10.11 13.61 1.64
N ARG A 141 -9.90 12.34 1.96
CA ARG A 141 -10.09 11.82 3.32
C ARG A 141 -9.09 10.74 3.67
N ARG A 142 -8.82 10.55 4.94
CA ARG A 142 -8.10 9.38 5.42
C ARG A 142 -9.02 8.16 5.28
N LEU A 143 -8.50 7.05 4.71
CA LEU A 143 -9.32 5.89 4.41
C LEU A 143 -9.78 5.16 5.67
N SER A 144 -8.93 5.07 6.69
CA SER A 144 -9.15 4.25 7.89
C SER A 144 -10.32 4.72 8.77
N ASP A 145 -10.60 6.03 8.82
CA ASP A 145 -11.64 6.63 9.68
C ASP A 145 -12.50 7.66 8.98
N HIS A 146 -12.29 7.86 7.67
CA HIS A 146 -12.99 8.82 6.81
C HIS A 146 -12.86 10.28 7.26
N SER A 147 -11.90 10.61 8.12
CA SER A 147 -11.63 11.99 8.52
C SER A 147 -11.19 12.84 7.32
N GLN A 148 -11.70 14.05 7.23
CA GLN A 148 -11.35 15.01 6.17
C GLN A 148 -9.89 15.45 6.31
N ILE A 149 -9.20 15.48 5.18
CA ILE A 149 -7.82 15.92 5.09
C ILE A 149 -7.78 17.37 4.58
N LYS A 150 -6.94 18.17 5.22
CA LYS A 150 -6.78 19.59 4.87
C LYS A 150 -5.83 19.74 3.68
N ILE A 151 -6.23 20.58 2.72
CA ILE A 151 -5.35 21.07 1.68
C ILE A 151 -4.65 22.30 2.23
N GLN A 152 -3.33 22.31 2.17
CA GLN A 152 -2.51 23.46 2.51
C GLN A 152 -2.08 24.23 1.27
N THR A 153 -1.79 25.53 1.45
CA THR A 153 -1.19 26.36 0.40
C THR A 153 0.14 26.87 0.96
N PRO A 154 1.25 26.14 0.71
CA PRO A 154 2.56 26.61 1.16
C PRO A 154 2.95 27.91 0.46
N TRP A 155 3.89 28.67 1.05
CA TRP A 155 4.31 29.97 0.55
C TRP A 155 4.83 29.96 -0.90
N ASN A 156 5.32 28.81 -1.38
CA ASN A 156 5.85 28.60 -2.72
C ASN A 156 4.89 27.85 -3.63
N ALA A 157 3.62 27.69 -3.28
CA ALA A 157 2.64 26.92 -4.05
C ALA A 157 2.50 27.38 -5.51
N GLU A 158 2.66 28.67 -5.76
CA GLU A 158 2.60 29.24 -7.13
C GLU A 158 3.67 28.67 -8.07
N SER A 159 4.81 28.21 -7.51
CA SER A 159 5.87 27.55 -8.29
C SER A 159 5.50 26.12 -8.71
N PHE A 160 4.43 25.55 -8.14
CA PHE A 160 3.99 24.18 -8.36
C PHE A 160 2.49 24.10 -8.71
N PRO A 161 2.06 24.71 -9.83
CA PRO A 161 0.63 24.85 -10.16
C PRO A 161 -0.09 23.52 -10.43
N ASP A 162 0.66 22.44 -10.73
CA ASP A 162 0.10 21.11 -10.95
C ASP A 162 0.00 20.24 -9.71
N TYR A 163 0.41 20.79 -8.55
CA TYR A 163 0.41 20.05 -7.28
C TYR A 163 -0.63 20.55 -6.31
N THR A 164 -1.19 19.63 -5.54
CA THR A 164 -1.96 19.89 -4.33
C THR A 164 -1.14 19.41 -3.14
N PHE A 165 -1.03 20.25 -2.11
CA PHE A 165 -0.32 19.90 -0.88
C PHE A 165 -1.33 19.45 0.17
N ILE A 166 -1.15 18.22 0.65
CA ILE A 166 -2.05 17.58 1.61
C ILE A 166 -1.37 17.55 2.96
N HIS A 167 -2.05 18.05 3.99
CA HIS A 167 -1.55 18.00 5.37
C HIS A 167 -2.13 16.81 6.11
N ILE A 168 -1.24 15.96 6.62
CA ILE A 168 -1.62 14.82 7.46
C ILE A 168 -1.58 15.28 8.91
N ASP A 169 -2.76 15.57 9.45
CA ASP A 169 -2.89 15.96 10.85
C ASP A 169 -2.56 14.78 11.77
N SER A 170 -1.54 14.93 12.59
CA SER A 170 -1.18 13.94 13.60
C SER A 170 -0.84 14.65 14.91
N ASN A 171 -1.52 14.27 15.97
CA ASN A 171 -1.29 14.79 17.31
C ASN A 171 0.05 14.37 17.92
N SER A 172 0.82 13.52 17.25
CA SER A 172 1.99 12.82 17.80
C SER A 172 3.29 12.97 17.02
N HIS A 173 3.34 13.85 16.02
CA HIS A 173 4.50 13.98 15.11
C HIS A 173 4.90 12.67 14.40
N HIS A 174 3.97 11.73 14.24
CA HIS A 174 4.13 10.49 13.48
C HIS A 174 2.91 10.27 12.61
N CYS A 175 3.09 9.60 11.47
CA CYS A 175 1.96 9.19 10.64
C CYS A 175 0.93 8.41 11.47
N PRO A 176 -0.38 8.65 11.27
CA PRO A 176 -1.45 8.00 12.03
C PRO A 176 -1.39 6.48 12.05
N ASP A 177 -0.92 5.87 10.97
CA ASP A 177 -0.66 4.42 10.89
C ASP A 177 0.82 4.21 10.53
N PRO A 178 1.63 3.59 11.43
CA PRO A 178 3.05 3.36 11.17
C PRO A 178 3.31 2.26 10.12
N ILE A 179 2.30 1.49 9.76
CA ILE A 179 2.40 0.48 8.70
C ILE A 179 2.29 1.17 7.34
N ASP A 180 1.16 1.88 7.12
CA ASP A 180 0.83 2.57 5.89
C ASP A 180 -0.41 3.46 6.14
N THR A 181 -0.24 4.75 6.14
CA THR A 181 -1.36 5.71 6.21
C THR A 181 -1.93 5.91 4.82
N VAL A 182 -3.20 5.56 4.62
CA VAL A 182 -3.85 5.65 3.31
C VAL A 182 -4.78 6.85 3.22
N ILE A 183 -4.57 7.68 2.21
CA ILE A 183 -5.44 8.82 1.85
C ILE A 183 -6.21 8.49 0.57
N GLU A 184 -7.53 8.52 0.65
CA GLU A 184 -8.41 8.44 -0.52
C GLU A 184 -8.60 9.84 -1.12
N ILE A 185 -8.29 9.97 -2.41
CA ILE A 185 -8.48 11.17 -3.21
C ILE A 185 -9.53 10.83 -4.28
N THR A 186 -10.70 11.46 -4.22
CA THR A 186 -11.74 11.30 -5.24
C THR A 186 -11.61 12.43 -6.26
N LEU A 187 -11.50 12.07 -7.53
CA LEU A 187 -11.43 13.02 -8.64
C LEU A 187 -12.83 13.37 -9.12
N LYS A 188 -12.98 14.59 -9.66
CA LYS A 188 -14.16 14.99 -10.45
C LYS A 188 -14.15 14.23 -11.77
N ASP A 189 -15.34 13.92 -12.26
CA ASP A 189 -15.55 13.32 -13.58
C ASP A 189 -15.11 14.25 -14.73
#